data_b15be0cb0c0542e06e98d2a41b5abc24
#
_entry.id   b15be0cb0c0542e06e98d2a41b5abc24
#
_cell.length_a   1.000
_cell.length_b   1.000
_cell.length_c   1.000
_cell.angle_alpha   90.00
_cell.angle_beta   90.00
_cell.angle_gamma   90.00
#
_symmetry.space_group_name_H-M   'P 1'
#
loop_
_entity.id
_entity.type
_entity.pdbx_description
1 polymer ?
#
loop_
_entity_poly.entity_id
_entity_poly.type
_entity_poly.pdbx_seq_one_letter_code
_entity_poly.pdbx_strand_id
1 'polypeptide(L)'
;TLYFPEGQYAFGDTISIRGSIRRIHLMGSRFGIVPAHKFTDGRPLFRLEDGTYPEVLMEMRGGRFDTGATGLSAGSSRIEHASSRTLILRNTSQNYSQAPGSGLLFLEDVQGCATYKDTKVWARQLNPESCAIVNLGEAKIVNDGSDVWILGLKTEKAEPIIATKGGGRTELLGGSMYPVEAVPTDMPAFINIDSSHFLSFVINSFSEAARYTILVEETKKGTTRQLK
;
A
#
# COMPACT_ATOMS: atom_id res chain seq x y z
N THR A 1 -15.53 19.33 4.47
CA THR A 1 -15.29 18.55 3.24
C THR A 1 -14.51 19.40 2.26
N LEU A 2 -13.48 18.80 1.67
CA LEU A 2 -12.75 19.35 0.53
C LEU A 2 -13.18 18.53 -0.71
N TYR A 3 -13.49 19.23 -1.79
CA TYR A 3 -13.98 18.62 -3.02
C TYR A 3 -13.14 19.04 -4.20
N PHE A 4 -12.65 18.05 -4.95
CA PHE A 4 -11.95 18.23 -6.21
C PHE A 4 -12.84 17.70 -7.34
N PRO A 5 -13.52 18.56 -8.09
CA PRO A 5 -14.31 18.13 -9.25
C PRO A 5 -13.41 17.53 -10.34
N GLU A 6 -14.02 16.95 -11.35
CA GLU A 6 -13.31 16.46 -12.53
C GLU A 6 -12.39 17.53 -13.12
N GLY A 7 -11.14 17.20 -13.34
CA GLY A 7 -10.13 18.12 -13.86
C GLY A 7 -8.71 17.63 -13.64
N GLN A 8 -7.75 18.41 -14.15
CA GLN A 8 -6.33 18.19 -13.93
C GLN A 8 -5.81 19.20 -12.92
N TYR A 9 -5.19 18.70 -11.86
CA TYR A 9 -4.64 19.51 -10.77
C TYR A 9 -3.13 19.29 -10.71
N ALA A 10 -2.38 20.36 -10.83
CA ALA A 10 -0.92 20.32 -10.71
C ALA A 10 -0.50 20.98 -9.41
N PHE A 11 0.32 20.29 -8.64
CA PHE A 11 0.80 20.76 -7.34
C PHE A 11 2.24 21.25 -7.44
N GLY A 12 2.51 22.38 -6.81
CA GLY A 12 3.86 22.91 -6.62
C GLY A 12 4.44 22.57 -5.24
N ASP A 13 3.61 22.05 -4.33
CA ASP A 13 4.00 21.67 -2.97
C ASP A 13 3.05 20.64 -2.39
N THR A 14 3.42 20.06 -1.24
CA THR A 14 2.58 19.16 -0.45
C THR A 14 1.30 19.84 0.01
N ILE A 15 0.18 19.15 -0.13
CA ILE A 15 -1.11 19.59 0.42
C ILE A 15 -1.29 19.04 1.82
N SER A 16 -1.27 19.92 2.82
CA SER A 16 -1.55 19.56 4.22
C SER A 16 -3.05 19.41 4.46
N ILE A 17 -3.45 18.24 4.94
CA ILE A 17 -4.82 17.92 5.34
C ILE A 17 -4.92 18.08 6.86
N ARG A 18 -5.39 19.24 7.30
CA ARG A 18 -5.39 19.67 8.72
C ARG A 18 -6.66 20.39 9.12
N GLY A 19 -6.72 20.83 10.36
CA GLY A 19 -7.82 21.62 10.90
C GLY A 19 -9.15 20.85 10.85
N SER A 20 -10.18 21.48 10.33
CA SER A 20 -11.53 20.91 10.25
C SER A 20 -11.81 20.06 8.99
N ILE A 21 -10.79 19.67 8.23
CA ILE A 21 -10.98 18.79 7.08
C ILE A 21 -11.23 17.37 7.58
N ARG A 22 -12.41 16.82 7.24
CA ARG A 22 -12.86 15.49 7.59
C ARG A 22 -13.04 14.58 6.37
N ARG A 23 -13.29 15.16 5.20
CA ARG A 23 -13.51 14.41 3.96
C ARG A 23 -12.84 15.10 2.79
N ILE A 24 -12.27 14.28 1.91
CA ILE A 24 -11.73 14.71 0.64
C ILE A 24 -12.34 13.82 -0.44
N HIS A 25 -13.06 14.45 -1.36
CA HIS A 25 -13.65 13.78 -2.51
C HIS A 25 -12.91 14.16 -3.79
N LEU A 26 -12.36 13.18 -4.45
CA LEU A 26 -11.59 13.30 -5.68
C LEU A 26 -12.40 12.69 -6.84
N MET A 27 -13.32 13.45 -7.40
CA MET A 27 -14.28 12.98 -8.41
C MET A 27 -13.72 13.13 -9.82
N GLY A 28 -13.23 12.04 -10.41
CA GLY A 28 -12.68 12.07 -11.78
C GLY A 28 -11.43 12.93 -11.93
N SER A 29 -10.90 13.44 -10.84
CA SER A 29 -9.75 14.34 -10.85
C SER A 29 -8.44 13.58 -11.09
N ARG A 30 -7.51 14.23 -11.78
CA ARG A 30 -6.14 13.76 -12.00
C ARG A 30 -5.18 14.68 -11.29
N PHE A 31 -4.23 14.08 -10.60
CA PHE A 31 -3.24 14.82 -9.83
C PHE A 31 -1.85 14.59 -10.39
N GLY A 32 -1.14 15.65 -10.64
CA GLY A 32 0.25 15.65 -11.07
C GLY A 32 1.07 16.69 -10.32
N ILE A 33 2.35 16.72 -10.57
CA ILE A 33 3.28 17.71 -10.03
C ILE A 33 3.60 18.70 -11.13
N VAL A 34 3.65 19.99 -10.79
CA VAL A 34 4.11 21.03 -11.71
C VAL A 34 5.54 20.68 -12.14
N PRO A 35 5.84 20.59 -13.45
CA PRO A 35 7.14 20.14 -13.92
C PRO A 35 8.34 20.93 -13.39
N ALA A 36 8.15 22.21 -13.08
CA ALA A 36 9.16 23.07 -12.47
C ALA A 36 9.41 22.80 -10.98
N HIS A 37 8.50 22.06 -10.32
CA HIS A 37 8.54 21.80 -8.87
C HIS A 37 8.63 20.30 -8.60
N LYS A 38 9.63 19.62 -9.15
CA LYS A 38 9.86 18.19 -8.88
C LYS A 38 10.02 17.95 -7.39
N PHE A 39 9.26 17.01 -6.84
CA PHE A 39 9.43 16.57 -5.46
C PHE A 39 10.62 15.61 -5.38
N THR A 40 11.83 16.18 -5.37
CA THR A 40 13.09 15.41 -5.36
C THR A 40 13.58 15.10 -3.95
N ASP A 41 12.94 15.68 -2.93
CA ASP A 41 13.28 15.58 -1.52
C ASP A 41 12.46 14.52 -0.76
N GLY A 42 11.68 13.71 -1.47
CA GLY A 42 10.86 12.65 -0.87
C GLY A 42 9.56 13.11 -0.25
N ARG A 43 9.20 14.41 -0.34
CA ARG A 43 7.94 14.91 0.20
C ARG A 43 6.72 14.25 -0.46
N PRO A 44 5.60 14.07 0.28
CA PRO A 44 4.37 13.48 -0.25
C PRO A 44 3.53 14.52 -1.03
N LEU A 45 2.58 14.03 -1.84
CA LEU A 45 1.56 14.92 -2.43
C LEU A 45 0.56 15.42 -1.38
N PHE A 46 0.06 14.50 -0.56
CA PHE A 46 -0.83 14.81 0.55
C PHE A 46 -0.18 14.41 1.87
N ARG A 47 -0.28 15.26 2.86
CA ARG A 47 0.15 14.97 4.21
C ARG A 47 -1.02 15.13 5.16
N LEU A 48 -1.42 14.06 5.83
CA LEU A 48 -2.41 14.10 6.89
C LEU A 48 -1.75 14.55 8.19
N GLU A 49 -2.16 15.71 8.66
CA GLU A 49 -1.72 16.34 9.91
C GLU A 49 -2.85 16.33 10.94
N ASP A 50 -2.56 16.76 12.15
CA ASP A 50 -3.54 16.83 13.22
C ASP A 50 -4.68 17.81 12.91
N GLY A 51 -5.84 17.54 13.47
CA GLY A 51 -7.03 18.33 13.23
C GLY A 51 -8.14 18.06 14.24
N THR A 52 -9.26 18.73 14.04
CA THR A 52 -10.39 18.72 14.97
C THR A 52 -11.14 17.39 15.02
N TYR A 53 -11.18 16.67 13.89
CA TYR A 53 -11.92 15.41 13.80
C TYR A 53 -10.97 14.22 13.98
N PRO A 54 -11.42 13.13 14.65
CA PRO A 54 -10.59 11.96 14.91
C PRO A 54 -10.31 11.12 13.67
N GLU A 55 -10.98 11.42 12.55
CA GLU A 55 -10.88 10.64 11.31
C GLU A 55 -10.87 11.53 10.07
N VAL A 56 -10.25 11.04 9.00
CA VAL A 56 -10.32 11.61 7.65
C VAL A 56 -10.62 10.52 6.64
N LEU A 57 -11.65 10.72 5.83
CA LEU A 57 -11.94 9.93 4.65
C LEU A 57 -11.40 10.62 3.39
N MET A 58 -10.51 9.93 2.68
CA MET A 58 -10.11 10.29 1.31
C MET A 58 -10.71 9.27 0.35
N GLU A 59 -11.60 9.73 -0.51
CA GLU A 59 -12.30 8.91 -1.49
C GLU A 59 -12.08 9.43 -2.91
N MET A 60 -11.68 8.50 -3.81
CA MET A 60 -11.53 8.81 -5.22
C MET A 60 -12.55 7.99 -6.01
N ARG A 61 -13.42 8.67 -6.76
CA ARG A 61 -14.40 8.03 -7.64
C ARG A 61 -14.11 8.38 -9.09
N GLY A 62 -13.74 7.37 -9.88
CA GLY A 62 -13.47 7.55 -11.31
C GLY A 62 -12.23 8.39 -11.64
N GLY A 63 -11.47 8.80 -10.63
CA GLY A 63 -10.20 9.49 -10.79
C GLY A 63 -9.03 8.55 -10.63
N ARG A 64 -7.83 9.06 -10.91
CA ARG A 64 -6.58 8.36 -10.58
C ARG A 64 -5.49 9.38 -10.31
N PHE A 65 -4.57 8.98 -9.45
CA PHE A 65 -3.26 9.62 -9.45
C PHE A 65 -2.60 9.26 -10.77
N ASP A 66 -2.08 10.26 -11.47
CA ASP A 66 -1.33 10.00 -12.68
C ASP A 66 -0.09 9.19 -12.30
N THR A 67 -0.08 7.91 -12.73
CA THR A 67 1.04 7.00 -12.43
C THR A 67 2.31 7.42 -13.15
N GLY A 68 2.15 8.21 -14.21
CA GLY A 68 3.21 8.93 -14.87
C GLY A 68 3.50 10.28 -14.23
N ALA A 69 3.07 10.52 -12.98
CA ALA A 69 3.38 11.75 -12.27
C ALA A 69 4.89 11.94 -12.23
N THR A 70 5.35 12.40 -13.34
CA THR A 70 6.70 12.83 -13.60
C THR A 70 7.01 13.91 -12.58
N GLY A 71 7.82 13.57 -11.59
CA GLY A 71 8.21 14.53 -10.59
C GLY A 71 8.18 14.04 -9.14
N LEU A 72 7.60 12.86 -8.84
CA LEU A 72 7.87 12.17 -7.58
C LEU A 72 9.21 11.44 -7.68
N SER A 73 10.11 11.69 -6.75
CA SER A 73 11.33 10.89 -6.64
C SER A 73 10.99 9.45 -6.23
N ALA A 74 11.87 8.52 -6.57
CA ALA A 74 11.77 7.17 -6.05
C ALA A 74 11.72 7.24 -4.51
N GLY A 75 10.73 6.58 -3.92
CA GLY A 75 10.52 6.60 -2.46
C GLY A 75 9.58 7.70 -1.94
N SER A 76 9.17 8.67 -2.76
CA SER A 76 8.16 9.65 -2.35
C SER A 76 6.78 8.98 -2.23
N SER A 77 6.11 9.17 -1.11
CA SER A 77 4.72 8.74 -0.97
C SER A 77 3.75 9.75 -1.59
N ARG A 78 2.60 9.27 -2.05
CA ARG A 78 1.51 10.17 -2.45
C ARG A 78 0.74 10.67 -1.24
N ILE A 79 0.63 9.83 -0.23
CA ILE A 79 -0.09 10.11 1.01
C ILE A 79 0.83 9.76 2.17
N GLU A 80 1.21 10.74 2.96
CA GLU A 80 1.89 10.55 4.23
C GLU A 80 0.88 10.72 5.37
N HIS A 81 0.76 9.71 6.22
CA HIS A 81 -0.04 9.76 7.43
C HIS A 81 0.84 10.20 8.61
N ALA A 82 0.79 11.49 8.94
CA ALA A 82 1.59 12.11 9.98
C ALA A 82 0.71 12.65 11.12
N SER A 83 -0.29 11.89 11.53
CA SER A 83 -1.29 12.28 12.52
C SER A 83 -1.82 11.09 13.29
N SER A 84 -2.22 11.28 14.54
CA SER A 84 -2.93 10.27 15.34
C SER A 84 -4.38 10.03 14.88
N ARG A 85 -4.89 10.81 13.93
CA ARG A 85 -6.23 10.66 13.35
C ARG A 85 -6.32 9.36 12.56
N THR A 86 -7.47 8.73 12.54
CA THR A 86 -7.73 7.59 11.66
C THR A 86 -7.79 8.03 10.19
N LEU A 87 -7.04 7.36 9.33
CA LEU A 87 -7.11 7.57 7.88
C LEU A 87 -7.94 6.45 7.24
N ILE A 88 -8.92 6.84 6.42
CA ILE A 88 -9.75 5.93 5.63
C ILE A 88 -9.49 6.26 4.15
N LEU A 89 -8.91 5.32 3.41
CA LEU A 89 -8.70 5.42 1.96
C LEU A 89 -9.74 4.55 1.26
N ARG A 90 -10.46 5.12 0.29
CA ARG A 90 -11.50 4.42 -0.46
C ARG A 90 -11.38 4.68 -1.96
N ASN A 91 -11.47 3.62 -2.77
CA ASN A 91 -11.42 3.68 -4.24
C ASN A 91 -10.20 4.46 -4.75
N THR A 92 -9.05 4.31 -4.12
CA THR A 92 -7.85 5.10 -4.46
C THR A 92 -6.63 4.20 -4.62
N SER A 93 -5.54 4.77 -5.08
CA SER A 93 -4.26 4.08 -5.01
C SER A 93 -3.50 4.53 -3.77
N GLN A 94 -2.99 3.56 -3.02
CA GLN A 94 -1.99 3.85 -2.02
C GLN A 94 -0.62 3.96 -2.72
N ASN A 95 0.13 4.89 -2.36
CA ASN A 95 1.56 5.00 -2.29
C ASN A 95 1.75 5.68 -0.95
N TYR A 96 1.62 4.87 0.08
CA TYR A 96 1.38 5.28 1.45
C TYR A 96 2.68 5.24 2.23
N SER A 97 2.91 6.25 3.03
CA SER A 97 3.89 6.24 4.10
C SER A 97 3.26 6.74 5.39
N GLN A 98 3.90 6.44 6.50
CA GLN A 98 3.43 6.87 7.81
C GLN A 98 4.57 7.38 8.68
N ALA A 99 4.26 8.40 9.47
CA ALA A 99 5.13 8.89 10.52
C ALA A 99 4.94 8.05 11.80
N PRO A 100 5.92 8.01 12.71
CA PRO A 100 5.75 7.41 14.02
C PRO A 100 4.56 8.01 14.77
N GLY A 101 3.73 7.16 15.39
CA GLY A 101 2.54 7.58 16.12
C GLY A 101 1.32 7.88 15.26
N SER A 102 1.35 7.56 13.98
CA SER A 102 0.16 7.66 13.13
C SER A 102 -0.97 6.76 13.62
N GLY A 103 -2.22 7.22 13.40
CA GLY A 103 -3.43 6.54 13.83
C GLY A 103 -3.76 5.29 13.00
N LEU A 104 -4.98 4.82 13.16
CA LEU A 104 -5.49 3.63 12.46
C LEU A 104 -5.61 3.86 10.96
N LEU A 105 -5.44 2.79 10.17
CA LEU A 105 -5.59 2.82 8.71
C LEU A 105 -6.69 1.85 8.25
N PHE A 106 -7.67 2.37 7.53
CA PHE A 106 -8.70 1.59 6.86
C PHE A 106 -8.58 1.77 5.35
N LEU A 107 -8.57 0.66 4.63
CA LEU A 107 -8.43 0.60 3.17
C LEU A 107 -9.64 -0.12 2.56
N GLU A 108 -10.27 0.50 1.56
CA GLU A 108 -11.40 -0.07 0.84
C GLU A 108 -11.24 0.18 -0.66
N ASP A 109 -11.16 -0.90 -1.45
CA ASP A 109 -10.87 -0.83 -2.89
C ASP A 109 -9.62 -0.01 -3.21
N VAL A 110 -8.47 -0.42 -2.62
CA VAL A 110 -7.23 0.33 -2.73
C VAL A 110 -6.21 -0.44 -3.55
N GLN A 111 -5.59 0.24 -4.51
CA GLN A 111 -4.49 -0.29 -5.32
C GLN A 111 -3.14 0.17 -4.78
N GLY A 112 -2.11 -0.64 -5.05
CA GLY A 112 -0.71 -0.28 -4.84
C GLY A 112 -0.07 -0.97 -3.65
N CYS A 113 1.25 -0.81 -3.57
CA CYS A 113 2.10 -1.42 -2.58
C CYS A 113 2.30 -0.51 -1.37
N ALA A 114 2.59 -1.09 -0.23
CA ALA A 114 2.83 -0.30 0.99
C ALA A 114 3.68 -1.05 2.02
N THR A 115 4.36 -0.29 2.85
CA THR A 115 4.90 -0.74 4.12
C THR A 115 4.03 -0.20 5.25
N TYR A 116 3.56 -1.10 6.12
CA TYR A 116 2.85 -0.75 7.34
C TYR A 116 3.79 -1.01 8.53
N LYS A 117 4.03 0.02 9.32
CA LYS A 117 4.97 -0.07 10.44
C LYS A 117 4.31 0.36 11.75
N ASP A 118 4.38 -0.51 12.76
CA ASP A 118 3.90 -0.24 14.12
C ASP A 118 2.48 0.34 14.18
N THR A 119 1.54 -0.16 13.35
CA THR A 119 0.17 0.35 13.25
C THR A 119 -0.87 -0.77 13.17
N LYS A 120 -2.14 -0.41 13.09
CA LYS A 120 -3.23 -1.35 12.82
C LYS A 120 -3.91 -1.00 11.50
N VAL A 121 -4.04 -2.01 10.63
CA VAL A 121 -4.57 -1.87 9.28
C VAL A 121 -5.72 -2.84 9.05
N TRP A 122 -6.83 -2.33 8.58
CA TRP A 122 -7.94 -3.12 8.04
C TRP A 122 -8.11 -2.82 6.58
N ALA A 123 -7.94 -3.83 5.74
CA ALA A 123 -8.04 -3.70 4.29
C ALA A 123 -9.15 -4.61 3.74
N ARG A 124 -10.00 -4.05 2.88
CA ARG A 124 -10.98 -4.77 2.10
C ARG A 124 -10.76 -4.48 0.62
N GLN A 125 -10.61 -5.52 -0.20
CA GLN A 125 -10.32 -5.41 -1.64
C GLN A 125 -9.02 -4.64 -1.89
N LEU A 126 -7.91 -5.26 -1.49
CA LEU A 126 -6.58 -4.72 -1.73
C LEU A 126 -6.00 -5.30 -3.03
N ASN A 127 -5.45 -4.44 -3.89
CA ASN A 127 -4.89 -4.82 -5.17
C ASN A 127 -3.46 -4.30 -5.38
N PRO A 128 -2.44 -4.92 -4.76
CA PRO A 128 -1.04 -4.55 -4.96
C PRO A 128 -0.49 -5.24 -6.23
N GLU A 129 -0.61 -4.61 -7.39
CA GLU A 129 -0.16 -5.25 -8.65
C GLU A 129 1.29 -5.01 -8.99
N SER A 130 1.77 -3.78 -8.89
CA SER A 130 3.14 -3.43 -9.26
C SER A 130 3.73 -2.43 -8.30
N CYS A 131 4.92 -2.73 -7.81
CA CYS A 131 5.66 -1.90 -6.87
C CYS A 131 6.80 -1.10 -7.52
N ALA A 132 6.85 -1.06 -8.86
CA ALA A 132 7.94 -0.42 -9.60
C ALA A 132 8.22 1.04 -9.21
N ILE A 133 7.23 1.73 -8.63
CA ILE A 133 7.37 3.12 -8.17
C ILE A 133 7.83 3.19 -6.71
N VAL A 134 7.52 2.15 -5.93
CA VAL A 134 7.88 2.03 -4.52
C VAL A 134 8.89 0.90 -4.42
N ASN A 135 10.16 1.22 -4.37
CA ASN A 135 11.21 0.21 -4.22
C ASN A 135 11.18 -0.34 -2.79
N LEU A 136 10.19 -1.19 -2.50
CA LEU A 136 10.04 -1.83 -1.19
C LEU A 136 11.08 -2.94 -0.96
N GLY A 137 11.69 -3.44 -2.05
CA GLY A 137 12.81 -4.39 -2.02
C GLY A 137 12.49 -5.79 -1.46
N GLU A 138 11.38 -5.95 -0.75
CA GLU A 138 11.07 -7.19 -0.03
C GLU A 138 9.79 -7.86 -0.52
N ALA A 139 8.69 -7.13 -0.60
CA ALA A 139 7.38 -7.63 -1.01
C ALA A 139 6.46 -6.47 -1.42
N LYS A 140 5.33 -6.79 -2.07
CA LYS A 140 4.30 -5.79 -2.43
C LYS A 140 3.65 -5.15 -1.20
N ILE A 141 3.48 -5.93 -0.16
CA ILE A 141 3.02 -5.48 1.16
C ILE A 141 4.07 -5.90 2.17
N VAL A 142 4.62 -4.94 2.89
CA VAL A 142 5.52 -5.17 4.01
C VAL A 142 4.79 -4.82 5.29
N ASN A 143 4.62 -5.80 6.18
CA ASN A 143 4.14 -5.60 7.54
C ASN A 143 5.34 -5.64 8.49
N ASP A 144 5.72 -4.50 9.04
CA ASP A 144 6.81 -4.35 9.99
C ASP A 144 6.23 -3.95 11.36
N GLY A 145 6.05 -4.92 12.24
CA GLY A 145 5.53 -4.72 13.60
C GLY A 145 4.04 -4.38 13.70
N SER A 146 3.27 -4.48 12.62
CA SER A 146 1.87 -4.08 12.58
C SER A 146 0.90 -5.25 12.80
N ASP A 147 -0.34 -4.94 13.18
CA ASP A 147 -1.48 -5.84 13.06
C ASP A 147 -2.22 -5.54 11.76
N VAL A 148 -2.24 -6.47 10.81
CA VAL A 148 -2.82 -6.27 9.47
C VAL A 148 -3.89 -7.33 9.18
N TRP A 149 -5.12 -6.90 8.93
CA TRP A 149 -6.23 -7.75 8.49
C TRP A 149 -6.60 -7.40 7.06
N ILE A 150 -6.58 -8.39 6.17
CA ILE A 150 -6.91 -8.23 4.75
C ILE A 150 -8.08 -9.14 4.41
N LEU A 151 -9.25 -8.56 4.17
CA LEU A 151 -10.42 -9.24 3.66
C LEU A 151 -10.53 -9.02 2.15
N GLY A 152 -9.97 -9.93 1.40
CA GLY A 152 -9.87 -9.88 -0.06
C GLY A 152 -8.60 -9.19 -0.56
N LEU A 153 -7.77 -9.98 -1.26
CA LEU A 153 -6.59 -9.48 -1.96
C LEU A 153 -6.58 -10.07 -3.37
N LYS A 154 -6.30 -9.22 -4.35
CA LYS A 154 -6.02 -9.65 -5.72
C LYS A 154 -4.65 -9.12 -6.13
N THR A 155 -3.82 -9.95 -6.75
CA THR A 155 -2.53 -9.48 -7.28
C THR A 155 -2.06 -10.31 -8.47
N GLU A 156 -1.31 -9.63 -9.34
CA GLU A 156 -0.59 -10.17 -10.48
C GLU A 156 0.93 -10.00 -10.25
N LYS A 157 1.74 -10.28 -11.24
CA LYS A 157 3.20 -10.09 -11.23
C LYS A 157 4.00 -11.00 -10.29
N ALA A 158 5.22 -11.29 -10.72
CA ALA A 158 6.17 -12.18 -10.04
C ALA A 158 6.99 -11.41 -9.00
N GLU A 159 6.38 -11.09 -7.87
CA GLU A 159 7.04 -10.47 -6.71
C GLU A 159 6.53 -11.14 -5.44
N PRO A 160 7.29 -11.22 -4.35
CA PRO A 160 6.74 -11.65 -3.07
C PRO A 160 5.51 -10.80 -2.72
N ILE A 161 4.45 -11.41 -2.23
CA ILE A 161 3.15 -10.76 -2.08
C ILE A 161 3.09 -10.03 -0.75
N ILE A 162 3.37 -10.74 0.35
CA ILE A 162 3.39 -10.17 1.70
C ILE A 162 4.63 -10.64 2.43
N ALA A 163 5.37 -9.72 3.01
CA ALA A 163 6.41 -9.98 4.00
C ALA A 163 5.95 -9.46 5.36
N THR A 164 6.00 -10.32 6.40
CA THR A 164 5.70 -9.93 7.78
C THR A 164 6.93 -10.13 8.65
N LYS A 165 7.35 -9.06 9.33
CA LYS A 165 8.54 -9.01 10.18
C LYS A 165 8.30 -8.14 11.42
N GLY A 166 9.31 -7.98 12.25
CA GLY A 166 9.27 -7.09 13.41
C GLY A 166 8.22 -7.48 14.47
N GLY A 167 7.85 -8.77 14.57
CA GLY A 167 6.79 -9.22 15.47
C GLY A 167 5.37 -8.92 14.98
N GLY A 168 5.22 -8.51 13.74
CA GLY A 168 3.92 -8.21 13.13
C GLY A 168 3.00 -9.42 13.02
N ARG A 169 1.71 -9.18 12.85
CA ARG A 169 0.69 -10.19 12.59
C ARG A 169 -0.07 -9.85 11.32
N THR A 170 -0.20 -10.82 10.42
CA THR A 170 -0.97 -10.66 9.18
C THR A 170 -2.02 -11.75 9.09
N GLU A 171 -3.28 -11.35 8.90
CA GLU A 171 -4.39 -12.23 8.57
C GLU A 171 -4.90 -11.90 7.16
N LEU A 172 -4.71 -12.82 6.21
CA LEU A 172 -5.30 -12.76 4.88
C LEU A 172 -6.50 -13.70 4.83
N LEU A 173 -7.70 -13.14 4.77
CA LEU A 173 -8.98 -13.87 4.82
C LEU A 173 -9.61 -14.03 3.43
N GLY A 174 -8.80 -14.22 2.43
CA GLY A 174 -9.18 -14.48 1.05
C GLY A 174 -8.26 -13.75 0.08
N GLY A 175 -7.62 -14.49 -0.80
CA GLY A 175 -6.73 -13.93 -1.79
C GLY A 175 -6.82 -14.66 -3.12
N SER A 176 -6.71 -13.93 -4.23
CA SER A 176 -6.57 -14.46 -5.57
C SER A 176 -5.29 -13.91 -6.20
N MET A 177 -4.33 -14.79 -6.42
CA MET A 177 -3.02 -14.45 -6.95
C MET A 177 -2.79 -15.22 -8.24
N TYR A 178 -2.31 -14.53 -9.26
CA TYR A 178 -2.03 -15.15 -10.55
C TYR A 178 -0.88 -14.42 -11.26
N PRO A 179 0.36 -14.87 -11.03
CA PRO A 179 1.49 -14.31 -11.77
C PRO A 179 1.25 -14.46 -13.27
N VAL A 180 1.46 -13.37 -14.02
CA VAL A 180 1.32 -13.33 -15.48
C VAL A 180 2.69 -13.37 -16.19
N GLU A 181 3.75 -13.48 -15.42
CA GLU A 181 5.13 -13.54 -15.86
C GLU A 181 5.90 -14.63 -15.11
N ALA A 182 7.09 -15.00 -15.58
CA ALA A 182 7.91 -16.02 -14.96
C ALA A 182 8.26 -15.66 -13.51
N VAL A 183 8.05 -16.62 -12.61
CA VAL A 183 8.43 -16.49 -11.18
C VAL A 183 9.77 -17.19 -10.97
N PRO A 184 10.79 -16.52 -10.40
CA PRO A 184 12.02 -17.16 -10.00
C PRO A 184 11.77 -18.35 -9.05
N THR A 185 12.47 -19.46 -9.24
CA THR A 185 12.23 -20.69 -8.48
C THR A 185 12.58 -20.60 -6.99
N ASP A 186 13.38 -19.63 -6.60
CA ASP A 186 13.77 -19.33 -5.23
C ASP A 186 12.92 -18.22 -4.60
N MET A 187 11.95 -17.67 -5.33
CA MET A 187 11.08 -16.58 -4.85
C MET A 187 9.88 -17.14 -4.09
N PRO A 188 9.72 -16.83 -2.79
CA PRO A 188 8.52 -17.19 -2.03
C PRO A 188 7.35 -16.23 -2.34
N ALA A 189 6.12 -16.76 -2.30
CA ALA A 189 4.93 -15.92 -2.37
C ALA A 189 4.73 -15.10 -1.07
N PHE A 190 4.98 -15.72 0.07
CA PHE A 190 4.85 -15.10 1.39
C PHE A 190 6.12 -15.31 2.22
N ILE A 191 6.50 -14.27 2.96
CA ILE A 191 7.69 -14.26 3.82
C ILE A 191 7.26 -13.93 5.26
N ASN A 192 7.70 -14.77 6.22
CA ASN A 192 7.45 -14.56 7.64
C ASN A 192 8.77 -14.61 8.42
N ILE A 193 9.13 -13.50 9.10
CA ILE A 193 10.36 -13.38 9.87
C ILE A 193 10.01 -13.06 11.32
N ASP A 194 10.21 -14.02 12.22
CA ASP A 194 9.94 -13.92 13.66
C ASP A 194 8.57 -13.26 13.99
N SER A 195 7.56 -13.59 13.18
CA SER A 195 6.24 -12.96 13.16
C SER A 195 5.14 -14.01 13.03
N SER A 196 3.91 -13.62 12.69
CA SER A 196 2.84 -14.59 12.47
C SER A 196 1.97 -14.28 11.25
N HIS A 197 1.64 -15.34 10.51
CA HIS A 197 0.71 -15.34 9.39
C HIS A 197 -0.49 -16.24 9.65
N PHE A 198 -1.68 -15.78 9.25
CA PHE A 198 -2.81 -16.63 8.90
C PHE A 198 -3.18 -16.32 7.45
N LEU A 199 -3.12 -17.32 6.56
CA LEU A 199 -3.25 -17.10 5.12
C LEU A 199 -4.32 -18.02 4.53
N SER A 200 -5.34 -17.44 3.91
CA SER A 200 -6.33 -18.13 3.10
C SER A 200 -6.33 -17.54 1.69
N PHE A 201 -5.91 -18.34 0.70
CA PHE A 201 -5.70 -17.85 -0.66
C PHE A 201 -5.80 -18.95 -1.72
N VAL A 202 -5.94 -18.51 -2.97
CA VAL A 202 -5.79 -19.34 -4.17
C VAL A 202 -4.68 -18.72 -5.03
N ILE A 203 -3.75 -19.57 -5.48
CA ILE A 203 -2.75 -19.21 -6.48
C ILE A 203 -3.07 -19.96 -7.76
N ASN A 204 -3.33 -19.23 -8.83
CA ASN A 204 -3.46 -19.76 -10.17
C ASN A 204 -2.17 -19.51 -10.95
N SER A 205 -1.85 -20.39 -11.88
CA SER A 205 -0.74 -20.18 -12.82
C SER A 205 -1.24 -20.25 -14.25
N PHE A 206 -0.84 -19.30 -15.08
CA PHE A 206 -1.14 -19.33 -16.52
C PHE A 206 -0.15 -20.17 -17.32
N SER A 207 0.99 -20.50 -16.74
CA SER A 207 2.00 -21.38 -17.31
C SER A 207 2.87 -21.98 -16.21
N GLU A 208 3.63 -23.01 -16.52
CA GLU A 208 4.61 -23.61 -15.62
C GLU A 208 5.62 -22.59 -15.07
N ALA A 209 6.07 -21.66 -15.91
CA ALA A 209 7.01 -20.63 -15.52
C ALA A 209 6.37 -19.56 -14.61
N ALA A 210 5.07 -19.30 -14.74
CA ALA A 210 4.32 -18.33 -13.95
C ALA A 210 3.75 -18.98 -12.67
N ARG A 211 4.59 -19.67 -11.91
CA ARG A 211 4.19 -20.42 -10.71
C ARG A 211 5.16 -20.21 -9.57
N TYR A 212 4.62 -19.90 -8.39
CA TYR A 212 5.41 -19.97 -7.17
C TYR A 212 5.67 -21.43 -6.79
N THR A 213 6.93 -21.78 -6.66
CA THR A 213 7.36 -23.10 -6.16
C THR A 213 7.54 -23.10 -4.64
N ILE A 214 7.69 -21.90 -4.04
CA ILE A 214 7.73 -21.68 -2.60
C ILE A 214 6.51 -20.84 -2.23
N LEU A 215 5.57 -21.42 -1.50
CA LEU A 215 4.37 -20.74 -1.06
C LEU A 215 4.67 -19.84 0.15
N VAL A 216 5.35 -20.39 1.14
CA VAL A 216 5.74 -19.63 2.35
C VAL A 216 7.18 -19.91 2.68
N GLU A 217 7.93 -18.85 2.94
CA GLU A 217 9.23 -18.93 3.59
C GLU A 217 9.11 -18.36 5.00
N GLU A 218 9.40 -19.19 6.01
CA GLU A 218 9.39 -18.78 7.41
C GLU A 218 10.80 -18.85 7.98
N THR A 219 11.25 -17.74 8.54
CA THR A 219 12.46 -17.66 9.38
C THR A 219 12.06 -17.44 10.83
N LYS A 220 12.39 -18.36 11.72
CA LYS A 220 12.11 -18.29 13.15
C LYS A 220 13.36 -18.57 13.94
N LYS A 221 13.78 -17.61 14.77
CA LYS A 221 15.01 -17.69 15.58
C LYS A 221 16.23 -18.10 14.74
N GLY A 222 16.40 -17.51 13.57
CA GLY A 222 17.50 -17.78 12.65
C GLY A 222 17.42 -19.09 11.85
N THR A 223 16.34 -19.86 11.99
CA THR A 223 16.12 -21.09 11.21
C THR A 223 15.05 -20.84 10.14
N THR A 224 15.40 -21.06 8.87
CA THR A 224 14.50 -20.90 7.73
C THR A 224 13.89 -22.23 7.32
N ARG A 225 12.60 -22.23 7.04
CA ARG A 225 11.82 -23.35 6.50
C ARG A 225 10.95 -22.87 5.34
N GLN A 226 10.64 -23.77 4.42
CA GLN A 226 9.83 -23.47 3.26
C GLN A 226 8.67 -24.45 3.13
N LEU A 227 7.49 -23.93 2.85
CA LEU A 227 6.32 -24.67 2.37
C LEU A 227 6.30 -24.53 0.84
N LYS A 228 6.31 -25.67 0.15
CA LYS A 228 6.26 -25.76 -1.31
C LYS A 228 4.88 -26.19 -1.79
#